data_2ce01e270ade3136b6ccf3e18c6035e3
#
_entry.id   2ce01e270ade3136b6ccf3e18c6035e3
#
_cell.length_a   1.000
_cell.length_b   1.000
_cell.length_c   1.000
_cell.angle_alpha   90.00
_cell.angle_beta   90.00
_cell.angle_gamma   90.00
#
_symmetry.space_group_name_H-M   'P 1'
#
loop_
_entity.id
_entity.type
_entity.pdbx_description
1 polymer ?
#
loop_
_entity_poly.entity_id
_entity_poly.type
_entity_poly.pdbx_seq_one_letter_code
_entity_poly.pdbx_strand_id
1 'polypeptide(L)'
;MSDVRHRAVTVSGHRIFYREAGPRQAPTVLLLHGYPTSSHMFRHLVPALADRYHVIAPDHLGFGHSDTPPVDDVDYSFDTLASVTEGLLDAVGVEEFAVYVQDYGAPIGWRLALAHPERVSAIVSQNGNAYDAGFVEPFWEPIWAYAADPNPDNEAVLRDALGWDAIRWQYTHGVPDPALVSPDTWTYDHALFQRPGVEAAQLRLFADYTSNVALYPRVQEYFRETQVPLLAVWGANDEIFGPDGARAFRSDLPEAEIHLLDAGHFVLESDFDTVVGYLRGFLGRTLA
;
A
#
# COMPACT_ATOMS: atom_id res chain seq x y z
N MET A 1 12.21 21.05 -10.21
CA MET A 1 11.61 19.74 -9.91
C MET A 1 12.75 18.77 -9.68
N SER A 2 12.72 18.02 -8.58
CA SER A 2 13.72 17.00 -8.30
C SER A 2 13.56 15.84 -9.30
N ASP A 3 14.67 15.37 -9.88
CA ASP A 3 14.63 14.26 -10.84
C ASP A 3 14.23 12.95 -10.15
N VAL A 4 13.19 12.31 -10.64
CA VAL A 4 12.81 10.96 -10.19
C VAL A 4 13.71 9.95 -10.87
N ARG A 5 14.39 9.13 -10.09
CA ARG A 5 15.27 8.05 -10.56
C ARG A 5 14.56 6.70 -10.46
N HIS A 6 14.66 5.91 -11.50
CA HIS A 6 14.15 4.55 -11.59
C HIS A 6 15.32 3.59 -11.36
N ARG A 7 15.29 2.88 -10.23
CA ARG A 7 16.41 2.07 -9.76
C ARG A 7 15.98 0.64 -9.52
N ALA A 8 16.95 -0.23 -9.33
CA ALA A 8 16.73 -1.57 -8.83
C ALA A 8 17.88 -1.98 -7.91
N VAL A 9 17.58 -2.84 -6.96
CA VAL A 9 18.53 -3.50 -6.06
C VAL A 9 18.19 -4.97 -5.96
N THR A 10 19.18 -5.81 -5.72
CA THR A 10 18.95 -7.24 -5.48
C THR A 10 18.78 -7.48 -3.98
N VAL A 11 17.64 -8.05 -3.60
CA VAL A 11 17.32 -8.47 -2.22
C VAL A 11 16.99 -9.94 -2.25
N SER A 12 17.66 -10.73 -1.44
CA SER A 12 17.44 -12.20 -1.36
C SER A 12 17.45 -12.91 -2.72
N GLY A 13 18.28 -12.41 -3.67
CA GLY A 13 18.39 -12.96 -5.02
C GLY A 13 17.38 -12.43 -6.03
N HIS A 14 16.42 -11.58 -5.64
CA HIS A 14 15.39 -11.01 -6.48
C HIS A 14 15.67 -9.54 -6.77
N ARG A 15 15.45 -9.11 -8.01
CA ARG A 15 15.56 -7.73 -8.41
C ARG A 15 14.31 -6.96 -7.99
N ILE A 16 14.48 -5.99 -7.09
CA ILE A 16 13.42 -5.11 -6.60
C ILE A 16 13.60 -3.75 -7.24
N PHE A 17 12.60 -3.33 -8.00
CA PHE A 17 12.53 -2.01 -8.60
C PHE A 17 12.01 -0.98 -7.60
N TYR A 18 12.50 0.26 -7.66
CA TYR A 18 11.97 1.37 -6.87
C TYR A 18 12.18 2.72 -7.56
N ARG A 19 11.31 3.66 -7.24
CA ARG A 19 11.46 5.07 -7.60
C ARG A 19 12.10 5.80 -6.43
N GLU A 20 13.07 6.68 -6.73
CA GLU A 20 13.79 7.47 -5.72
C GLU A 20 13.88 8.91 -6.16
N ALA A 21 13.62 9.87 -5.24
CA ALA A 21 13.81 11.29 -5.48
C ALA A 21 14.12 12.04 -4.18
N GLY A 22 14.64 13.26 -4.31
CA GLY A 22 14.97 14.13 -3.19
C GLY A 22 16.35 13.92 -2.59
N PRO A 23 16.74 14.78 -1.62
CA PRO A 23 18.06 14.72 -0.98
C PRO A 23 18.15 13.51 -0.04
N ARG A 24 19.17 12.68 -0.20
CA ARG A 24 19.35 11.47 0.63
C ARG A 24 19.56 11.75 2.13
N GLN A 25 19.94 12.96 2.48
CA GLN A 25 20.15 13.39 3.87
C GLN A 25 18.88 13.97 4.51
N ALA A 26 17.81 14.17 3.72
CA ALA A 26 16.52 14.60 4.24
C ALA A 26 15.78 13.43 4.90
N PRO A 27 14.81 13.69 5.78
CA PRO A 27 13.97 12.65 6.34
C PRO A 27 13.36 11.78 5.23
N THR A 28 13.38 10.46 5.44
CA THR A 28 12.90 9.52 4.42
C THR A 28 11.39 9.31 4.52
N VAL A 29 10.72 9.29 3.36
CA VAL A 29 9.31 8.87 3.21
C VAL A 29 9.27 7.64 2.31
N LEU A 30 8.88 6.51 2.90
CA LEU A 30 8.67 5.23 2.22
C LEU A 30 7.22 5.15 1.76
N LEU A 31 6.98 4.91 0.46
CA LEU A 31 5.65 4.83 -0.13
C LEU A 31 5.36 3.37 -0.54
N LEU A 32 4.44 2.72 0.13
CA LEU A 32 4.05 1.32 -0.09
C LEU A 32 2.69 1.25 -0.77
N HIS A 33 2.70 0.79 -2.01
CA HIS A 33 1.49 0.59 -2.81
C HIS A 33 0.75 -0.68 -2.43
N GLY A 34 -0.47 -0.83 -2.96
CA GLY A 34 -1.26 -2.03 -2.80
C GLY A 34 -1.63 -2.72 -4.10
N TYR A 35 -2.68 -3.52 -4.04
CA TYR A 35 -3.30 -4.20 -5.15
C TYR A 35 -4.28 -3.24 -5.88
N PRO A 36 -4.41 -3.26 -7.20
CA PRO A 36 -3.65 -4.02 -8.20
C PRO A 36 -2.51 -3.22 -8.82
N THR A 37 -1.95 -2.23 -8.14
CA THR A 37 -1.04 -1.24 -8.68
C THR A 37 0.45 -1.57 -8.42
N SER A 38 1.28 -0.54 -8.52
CA SER A 38 2.72 -0.54 -8.29
C SER A 38 3.15 0.85 -7.81
N SER A 39 4.44 1.10 -7.66
CA SER A 39 4.95 2.45 -7.39
C SER A 39 4.52 3.49 -8.44
N HIS A 40 3.90 3.06 -9.53
CA HIS A 40 3.34 3.97 -10.55
C HIS A 40 2.22 4.85 -9.98
N MET A 41 1.45 4.37 -9.00
CA MET A 41 0.45 5.21 -8.33
C MET A 41 1.05 6.46 -7.68
N PHE A 42 2.32 6.39 -7.30
CA PHE A 42 3.05 7.50 -6.68
C PHE A 42 3.81 8.38 -7.68
N ARG A 43 3.61 8.21 -9.00
CA ARG A 43 4.34 8.93 -10.06
C ARG A 43 4.29 10.46 -9.92
N HIS A 44 3.19 10.99 -9.38
CA HIS A 44 3.01 12.42 -9.10
C HIS A 44 3.40 12.78 -7.65
N LEU A 45 3.21 11.88 -6.71
CA LEU A 45 3.50 12.10 -5.29
C LEU A 45 5.02 12.17 -5.02
N VAL A 46 5.80 11.28 -5.65
CA VAL A 46 7.26 11.26 -5.49
C VAL A 46 7.88 12.63 -5.80
N PRO A 47 7.65 13.27 -6.96
CA PRO A 47 8.20 14.59 -7.22
C PRO A 47 7.58 15.71 -6.35
N ALA A 48 6.34 15.55 -5.88
CA ALA A 48 5.67 16.53 -5.04
C ALA A 48 6.22 16.59 -3.60
N LEU A 49 6.92 15.55 -3.14
CA LEU A 49 7.54 15.49 -1.82
C LEU A 49 9.07 15.70 -1.86
N ALA A 50 9.68 15.50 -3.01
CA ALA A 50 11.14 15.41 -3.18
C ALA A 50 11.91 16.74 -2.99
N ASP A 51 11.22 17.86 -2.79
CA ASP A 51 11.85 19.14 -2.43
C ASP A 51 12.29 19.19 -0.95
N ARG A 52 11.68 18.35 -0.10
CA ARG A 52 11.92 18.33 1.36
C ARG A 52 12.32 16.97 1.91
N TYR A 53 11.96 15.89 1.23
CA TYR A 53 12.10 14.53 1.73
C TYR A 53 12.89 13.66 0.76
N HIS A 54 13.59 12.67 1.29
CA HIS A 54 14.09 11.54 0.53
C HIS A 54 12.96 10.55 0.33
N VAL A 55 12.47 10.41 -0.89
CA VAL A 55 11.28 9.61 -1.19
C VAL A 55 11.68 8.30 -1.87
N ILE A 56 11.20 7.18 -1.34
CA ILE A 56 11.44 5.84 -1.87
C ILE A 56 10.08 5.15 -2.06
N ALA A 57 9.82 4.66 -3.27
CA ALA A 57 8.61 3.94 -3.61
C ALA A 57 8.98 2.63 -4.33
N PRO A 58 9.05 1.49 -3.63
CA PRO A 58 9.31 0.20 -4.27
C PRO A 58 8.09 -0.33 -5.02
N ASP A 59 8.36 -1.18 -6.02
CA ASP A 59 7.38 -2.17 -6.48
C ASP A 59 7.60 -3.43 -5.63
N HIS A 60 6.56 -3.96 -5.00
CA HIS A 60 6.67 -5.18 -4.22
C HIS A 60 7.07 -6.37 -5.11
N LEU A 61 7.65 -7.40 -4.51
CA LEU A 61 7.93 -8.66 -5.21
C LEU A 61 6.63 -9.22 -5.80
N GLY A 62 6.63 -9.58 -7.09
CA GLY A 62 5.41 -9.98 -7.80
C GLY A 62 4.60 -8.84 -8.40
N PHE A 63 5.03 -7.57 -8.24
CA PHE A 63 4.32 -6.39 -8.74
C PHE A 63 5.22 -5.52 -9.64
N GLY A 64 4.58 -4.68 -10.42
CA GLY A 64 5.24 -3.61 -11.17
C GLY A 64 6.40 -4.11 -12.02
N HIS A 65 7.57 -3.50 -11.85
CA HIS A 65 8.82 -3.85 -12.51
C HIS A 65 9.75 -4.72 -11.66
N SER A 66 9.34 -5.13 -10.46
CA SER A 66 10.06 -6.11 -9.66
C SER A 66 9.94 -7.51 -10.23
N ASP A 67 10.85 -8.39 -9.84
CA ASP A 67 10.80 -9.78 -10.24
C ASP A 67 9.50 -10.46 -9.79
N THR A 68 9.09 -11.45 -10.57
CA THR A 68 7.96 -12.34 -10.26
C THR A 68 8.46 -13.78 -10.37
N PRO A 69 9.23 -14.27 -9.37
CA PRO A 69 9.65 -15.66 -9.35
C PRO A 69 8.46 -16.62 -9.29
N PRO A 70 8.60 -17.87 -9.78
CA PRO A 70 7.55 -18.88 -9.67
C PRO A 70 7.12 -19.09 -8.21
N VAL A 71 5.83 -19.38 -7.99
CA VAL A 71 5.27 -19.64 -6.66
C VAL A 71 5.80 -20.91 -5.98
N ASP A 72 6.48 -21.78 -6.73
CA ASP A 72 7.17 -22.95 -6.20
C ASP A 72 8.57 -22.60 -5.64
N ASP A 73 9.12 -21.45 -6.04
CA ASP A 73 10.46 -20.99 -5.64
C ASP A 73 10.40 -19.96 -4.49
N VAL A 74 9.27 -19.27 -4.35
CA VAL A 74 9.06 -18.22 -3.35
C VAL A 74 7.67 -18.34 -2.72
N ASP A 75 7.63 -18.28 -1.41
CA ASP A 75 6.39 -18.14 -0.65
C ASP A 75 5.88 -16.70 -0.75
N TYR A 76 4.83 -16.49 -1.55
CA TYR A 76 4.16 -15.19 -1.65
C TYR A 76 3.23 -15.01 -0.45
N SER A 77 3.78 -14.42 0.61
CA SER A 77 3.08 -14.02 1.83
C SER A 77 3.37 -12.56 2.16
N PHE A 78 2.56 -11.93 3.00
CA PHE A 78 2.83 -10.57 3.47
C PHE A 78 4.10 -10.49 4.32
N ASP A 79 4.46 -11.57 5.01
CA ASP A 79 5.74 -11.67 5.73
C ASP A 79 6.92 -11.60 4.76
N THR A 80 6.86 -12.32 3.64
CA THR A 80 7.88 -12.28 2.60
C THR A 80 7.98 -10.89 1.96
N LEU A 81 6.85 -10.25 1.63
CA LEU A 81 6.85 -8.91 1.06
C LEU A 81 7.45 -7.88 2.03
N ALA A 82 7.15 -7.98 3.32
CA ALA A 82 7.72 -7.12 4.34
C ALA A 82 9.24 -7.34 4.48
N SER A 83 9.71 -8.60 4.55
CA SER A 83 11.14 -8.94 4.62
C SER A 83 11.92 -8.44 3.40
N VAL A 84 11.36 -8.56 2.20
CA VAL A 84 11.97 -8.02 0.97
C VAL A 84 12.03 -6.50 1.00
N THR A 85 10.98 -5.84 1.51
CA THR A 85 10.95 -4.37 1.66
C THR A 85 11.99 -3.90 2.68
N GLU A 86 12.13 -4.60 3.80
CA GLU A 86 13.18 -4.34 4.80
C GLU A 86 14.57 -4.48 4.19
N GLY A 87 14.83 -5.58 3.48
CA GLY A 87 16.10 -5.80 2.80
C GLY A 87 16.42 -4.73 1.73
N LEU A 88 15.41 -4.15 1.09
CA LEU A 88 15.60 -3.00 0.21
C LEU A 88 16.03 -1.77 1.01
N LEU A 89 15.36 -1.44 2.12
CA LEU A 89 15.70 -0.31 2.97
C LEU A 89 17.15 -0.40 3.48
N ASP A 90 17.56 -1.58 3.91
CA ASP A 90 18.92 -1.82 4.37
C ASP A 90 19.95 -1.66 3.24
N ALA A 91 19.65 -2.20 2.05
CA ALA A 91 20.52 -2.09 0.87
C ALA A 91 20.68 -0.65 0.37
N VAL A 92 19.70 0.22 0.60
CA VAL A 92 19.79 1.66 0.22
C VAL A 92 20.22 2.55 1.39
N GLY A 93 20.43 1.99 2.58
CA GLY A 93 20.96 2.70 3.76
C GLY A 93 19.93 3.59 4.46
N VAL A 94 18.65 3.17 4.50
CA VAL A 94 17.60 3.87 5.23
C VAL A 94 17.43 3.24 6.61
N GLU A 95 17.68 4.01 7.65
CA GLU A 95 17.59 3.58 9.06
C GLU A 95 16.24 3.98 9.69
N GLU A 96 15.72 5.15 9.35
CA GLU A 96 14.46 5.70 9.86
C GLU A 96 13.62 6.26 8.72
N PHE A 97 12.30 6.13 8.81
CA PHE A 97 11.37 6.59 7.78
C PHE A 97 9.98 6.89 8.32
N ALA A 98 9.30 7.85 7.71
CA ALA A 98 7.86 7.91 7.73
C ALA A 98 7.33 6.95 6.66
N VAL A 99 6.28 6.20 6.96
CA VAL A 99 5.69 5.26 6.00
C VAL A 99 4.32 5.73 5.52
N TYR A 100 4.16 5.75 4.21
CA TYR A 100 2.86 5.87 3.56
C TYR A 100 2.41 4.49 3.10
N VAL A 101 1.23 4.09 3.49
CA VAL A 101 0.65 2.78 3.15
C VAL A 101 -0.67 2.95 2.41
N GLN A 102 -0.88 2.13 1.38
CA GLN A 102 -2.15 2.01 0.69
C GLN A 102 -2.45 0.52 0.47
N ASP A 103 -3.67 0.07 0.80
CA ASP A 103 -4.14 -1.30 0.58
C ASP A 103 -3.13 -2.36 1.10
N TYR A 104 -2.53 -3.23 0.25
CA TYR A 104 -1.47 -4.19 0.65
C TYR A 104 -0.22 -3.53 1.23
N GLY A 105 0.02 -2.27 0.94
CA GLY A 105 1.08 -1.52 1.60
C GLY A 105 0.89 -1.42 3.12
N ALA A 106 -0.36 -1.47 3.61
CA ALA A 106 -0.66 -1.42 5.04
C ALA A 106 -0.16 -2.67 5.78
N PRO A 107 -0.54 -3.90 5.44
CA PRO A 107 -0.01 -5.09 6.10
C PRO A 107 1.51 -5.23 6.01
N ILE A 108 2.13 -4.72 4.92
CA ILE A 108 3.59 -4.66 4.81
C ILE A 108 4.16 -3.64 5.79
N GLY A 109 3.61 -2.43 5.81
CA GLY A 109 4.01 -1.36 6.72
C GLY A 109 3.84 -1.72 8.19
N TRP A 110 2.75 -2.43 8.54
CA TRP A 110 2.52 -2.91 9.90
C TRP A 110 3.58 -3.91 10.35
N ARG A 111 4.02 -4.82 9.47
CA ARG A 111 5.09 -5.78 9.77
C ARG A 111 6.42 -5.08 10.00
N LEU A 112 6.76 -4.08 9.19
CA LEU A 112 7.97 -3.26 9.40
C LEU A 112 7.91 -2.52 10.73
N ALA A 113 6.77 -1.92 11.08
CA ALA A 113 6.58 -1.21 12.34
C ALA A 113 6.65 -2.13 13.56
N LEU A 114 6.14 -3.36 13.45
CA LEU A 114 6.22 -4.35 14.54
C LEU A 114 7.62 -4.95 14.70
N ALA A 115 8.36 -5.10 13.60
CA ALA A 115 9.73 -5.62 13.64
C ALA A 115 10.72 -4.57 14.16
N HIS A 116 10.53 -3.31 13.77
CA HIS A 116 11.43 -2.19 14.03
C HIS A 116 10.66 -0.92 14.41
N PRO A 117 10.01 -0.90 15.59
CA PRO A 117 9.20 0.25 16.01
C PRO A 117 9.99 1.57 16.07
N GLU A 118 11.28 1.49 16.35
CA GLU A 118 12.20 2.63 16.41
C GLU A 118 12.52 3.24 15.04
N ARG A 119 12.30 2.51 13.94
CA ARG A 119 12.55 3.01 12.57
C ARG A 119 11.38 3.82 12.00
N VAL A 120 10.18 3.69 12.56
CA VAL A 120 8.96 4.32 12.02
C VAL A 120 8.63 5.60 12.77
N SER A 121 8.96 6.74 12.17
CA SER A 121 8.76 8.06 12.76
C SER A 121 7.35 8.63 12.61
N ALA A 122 6.62 8.21 11.58
CA ALA A 122 5.23 8.60 11.33
C ALA A 122 4.54 7.65 10.35
N ILE A 123 3.22 7.62 10.37
CA ILE A 123 2.39 6.80 9.48
C ILE A 123 1.41 7.69 8.71
N VAL A 124 1.33 7.47 7.41
CA VAL A 124 0.22 7.97 6.57
C VAL A 124 -0.51 6.76 6.01
N SER A 125 -1.79 6.63 6.31
CA SER A 125 -2.63 5.56 5.77
C SER A 125 -3.65 6.11 4.77
N GLN A 126 -3.53 5.69 3.53
CA GLN A 126 -4.55 5.89 2.50
C GLN A 126 -5.28 4.57 2.26
N ASN A 127 -6.53 4.46 2.72
CA ASN A 127 -7.32 3.24 2.54
C ASN A 127 -6.53 1.96 2.92
N GLY A 128 -5.65 2.09 3.91
CA GLY A 128 -4.79 1.04 4.45
C GLY A 128 -5.28 0.61 5.83
N ASN A 129 -5.88 -0.56 5.92
CA ASN A 129 -6.66 -1.02 7.07
C ASN A 129 -5.80 -1.65 8.18
N ALA A 130 -6.27 -1.51 9.44
CA ALA A 130 -5.70 -2.16 10.63
C ALA A 130 -6.79 -2.62 11.63
N TYR A 131 -8.07 -2.66 11.19
CA TYR A 131 -9.23 -2.96 12.03
C TYR A 131 -10.29 -3.74 11.25
N ASP A 132 -10.98 -4.65 11.93
CA ASP A 132 -12.08 -5.42 11.31
C ASP A 132 -13.21 -4.50 10.79
N ALA A 133 -13.41 -3.37 11.43
CA ALA A 133 -14.43 -2.38 11.05
C ALA A 133 -14.23 -1.78 9.63
N GLY A 134 -13.03 -1.90 9.08
CA GLY A 134 -12.74 -1.38 7.73
C GLY A 134 -13.17 -2.29 6.59
N PHE A 135 -13.44 -3.57 6.83
CA PHE A 135 -13.83 -4.49 5.76
C PHE A 135 -15.27 -4.26 5.30
N VAL A 136 -15.46 -4.17 3.96
CA VAL A 136 -16.79 -4.12 3.35
C VAL A 136 -17.16 -5.50 2.84
N GLU A 137 -18.04 -6.18 3.54
CA GLU A 137 -18.35 -7.62 3.39
C GLU A 137 -18.55 -8.10 1.93
N PRO A 138 -19.36 -7.46 1.07
CA PRO A 138 -19.57 -7.99 -0.28
C PRO A 138 -18.28 -8.12 -1.10
N PHE A 139 -17.27 -7.26 -0.84
CA PHE A 139 -15.98 -7.35 -1.53
C PHE A 139 -15.13 -8.48 -0.95
N TRP A 140 -15.12 -8.66 0.37
CA TRP A 140 -14.22 -9.56 1.06
C TRP A 140 -14.73 -11.00 1.14
N GLU A 141 -16.02 -11.25 0.98
CA GLU A 141 -16.61 -12.59 1.07
C GLU A 141 -15.91 -13.64 0.19
N PRO A 142 -15.63 -13.40 -1.11
CA PRO A 142 -14.92 -14.38 -1.93
C PRO A 142 -13.45 -14.57 -1.51
N ILE A 143 -12.80 -13.56 -0.96
CA ILE A 143 -11.43 -13.66 -0.45
C ILE A 143 -11.40 -14.57 0.79
N TRP A 144 -12.34 -14.37 1.71
CA TRP A 144 -12.46 -15.22 2.90
C TRP A 144 -12.81 -16.66 2.54
N ALA A 145 -13.68 -16.87 1.58
CA ALA A 145 -14.04 -18.21 1.10
C ALA A 145 -12.82 -18.93 0.51
N TYR A 146 -12.02 -18.25 -0.32
CA TYR A 146 -10.81 -18.81 -0.91
C TYR A 146 -9.72 -19.07 0.15
N ALA A 147 -9.50 -18.14 1.07
CA ALA A 147 -8.51 -18.33 2.13
C ALA A 147 -8.85 -19.51 3.05
N ALA A 148 -10.14 -19.74 3.31
CA ALA A 148 -10.60 -20.86 4.13
C ALA A 148 -10.54 -22.22 3.40
N ASP A 149 -10.81 -22.23 2.09
CA ASP A 149 -10.84 -23.44 1.25
C ASP A 149 -10.34 -23.09 -0.17
N PRO A 150 -9.03 -23.15 -0.44
CA PRO A 150 -8.42 -22.82 -1.74
C PRO A 150 -8.67 -23.97 -2.74
N ASN A 151 -9.90 -24.07 -3.23
CA ASN A 151 -10.33 -25.01 -4.25
C ASN A 151 -10.53 -24.32 -5.61
N PRO A 152 -10.64 -25.05 -6.74
CA PRO A 152 -10.77 -24.48 -8.07
C PRO A 152 -11.99 -23.57 -8.26
N ASP A 153 -13.11 -23.82 -7.58
CA ASP A 153 -14.32 -23.01 -7.73
C ASP A 153 -14.13 -21.63 -7.04
N ASN A 154 -13.62 -21.61 -5.82
CA ASN A 154 -13.29 -20.38 -5.10
C ASN A 154 -12.17 -19.61 -5.80
N GLU A 155 -11.17 -20.31 -6.35
CA GLU A 155 -10.09 -19.69 -7.13
C GLU A 155 -10.61 -19.01 -8.40
N ALA A 156 -11.55 -19.64 -9.11
CA ALA A 156 -12.13 -19.08 -10.34
C ALA A 156 -12.78 -17.72 -10.09
N VAL A 157 -13.48 -17.54 -8.97
CA VAL A 157 -14.08 -16.26 -8.58
C VAL A 157 -13.00 -15.17 -8.40
N LEU A 158 -11.88 -15.51 -7.77
CA LEU A 158 -10.79 -14.55 -7.56
C LEU A 158 -10.00 -14.24 -8.83
N ARG A 159 -9.94 -15.16 -9.79
CA ARG A 159 -9.33 -14.88 -11.10
C ARG A 159 -10.06 -13.75 -11.85
N ASP A 160 -11.39 -13.68 -11.72
CA ASP A 160 -12.18 -12.59 -12.29
C ASP A 160 -11.79 -11.23 -11.66
N ALA A 161 -11.42 -11.21 -10.38
CA ALA A 161 -10.92 -10.01 -9.70
C ALA A 161 -9.59 -9.48 -10.26
N LEU A 162 -8.81 -10.33 -10.96
CA LEU A 162 -7.54 -9.94 -11.63
C LEU A 162 -7.78 -9.39 -13.03
N GLY A 163 -9.02 -9.38 -13.50
CA GLY A 163 -9.40 -8.98 -14.84
C GLY A 163 -9.51 -7.45 -15.02
N TRP A 164 -9.57 -7.05 -16.29
CA TRP A 164 -9.67 -5.64 -16.70
C TRP A 164 -10.78 -4.86 -15.99
N ASP A 165 -12.00 -5.41 -15.95
CA ASP A 165 -13.16 -4.72 -15.41
C ASP A 165 -13.05 -4.52 -13.90
N ALA A 166 -12.53 -5.52 -13.18
CA ALA A 166 -12.30 -5.44 -11.74
C ALA A 166 -11.21 -4.42 -11.40
N ILE A 167 -10.09 -4.42 -12.13
CA ILE A 167 -9.03 -3.43 -11.94
C ILE A 167 -9.56 -2.02 -12.21
N ARG A 168 -10.26 -1.81 -13.34
CA ARG A 168 -10.87 -0.52 -13.65
C ARG A 168 -11.86 -0.08 -12.58
N TRP A 169 -12.68 -1.00 -12.08
CA TRP A 169 -13.67 -0.72 -11.05
C TRP A 169 -13.02 -0.15 -9.79
N GLN A 170 -11.91 -0.69 -9.34
CA GLN A 170 -11.21 -0.18 -8.15
C GLN A 170 -10.74 1.27 -8.32
N TYR A 171 -10.39 1.69 -9.54
CA TYR A 171 -9.98 3.06 -9.84
C TYR A 171 -11.16 4.05 -9.95
N THR A 172 -12.30 3.59 -10.46
CA THR A 172 -13.39 4.49 -10.86
C THR A 172 -14.59 4.44 -9.93
N HIS A 173 -14.74 3.37 -9.15
CA HIS A 173 -15.86 3.23 -8.22
C HIS A 173 -15.72 4.16 -7.03
N GLY A 174 -16.84 4.77 -6.59
CA GLY A 174 -16.85 5.72 -5.47
C GLY A 174 -16.28 7.10 -5.80
N VAL A 175 -15.78 7.33 -7.02
CA VAL A 175 -15.32 8.64 -7.47
C VAL A 175 -16.51 9.43 -8.05
N PRO A 176 -16.83 10.65 -7.56
CA PRO A 176 -17.98 11.43 -8.02
C PRO A 176 -17.93 11.74 -9.52
N ASP A 177 -16.75 12.05 -10.05
CA ASP A 177 -16.51 12.24 -11.47
C ASP A 177 -15.39 11.30 -11.96
N PRO A 178 -15.73 10.10 -12.45
CA PRO A 178 -14.73 9.14 -12.96
C PRO A 178 -13.89 9.68 -14.13
N ALA A 179 -14.30 10.76 -14.78
CA ALA A 179 -13.50 11.38 -15.84
C ALA A 179 -12.22 12.07 -15.33
N LEU A 180 -12.11 12.30 -14.02
CA LEU A 180 -10.90 12.80 -13.38
C LEU A 180 -9.78 11.73 -13.32
N VAL A 181 -10.14 10.44 -13.33
CA VAL A 181 -9.18 9.35 -13.25
C VAL A 181 -8.68 8.98 -14.64
N SER A 182 -7.36 9.11 -14.85
CA SER A 182 -6.76 8.78 -16.14
C SER A 182 -6.90 7.29 -16.47
N PRO A 183 -7.37 6.93 -17.67
CA PRO A 183 -7.41 5.54 -18.10
C PRO A 183 -6.03 4.88 -18.20
N ASP A 184 -4.96 5.66 -18.24
CA ASP A 184 -3.59 5.15 -18.26
C ASP A 184 -3.26 4.34 -17.00
N THR A 185 -3.92 4.65 -15.85
CA THR A 185 -3.70 3.99 -14.57
C THR A 185 -4.02 2.49 -14.65
N TRP A 186 -5.31 2.16 -14.85
CA TRP A 186 -5.73 0.76 -14.92
C TRP A 186 -5.24 0.03 -16.18
N THR A 187 -5.01 0.77 -17.27
CA THR A 187 -4.43 0.19 -18.49
C THR A 187 -3.00 -0.27 -18.25
N TYR A 188 -2.21 0.55 -17.57
CA TYR A 188 -0.83 0.22 -17.22
C TYR A 188 -0.77 -0.94 -16.23
N ASP A 189 -1.56 -0.90 -15.16
CA ASP A 189 -1.56 -1.95 -14.15
C ASP A 189 -2.04 -3.29 -14.70
N HIS A 190 -3.14 -3.28 -15.49
CA HIS A 190 -3.59 -4.49 -16.16
C HIS A 190 -2.51 -5.08 -17.08
N ALA A 191 -1.79 -4.25 -17.83
CA ALA A 191 -0.70 -4.75 -18.69
C ALA A 191 0.42 -5.42 -17.88
N LEU A 192 0.75 -4.90 -16.70
CA LEU A 192 1.72 -5.51 -15.79
C LEU A 192 1.21 -6.82 -15.17
N PHE A 193 -0.08 -6.93 -14.93
CA PHE A 193 -0.72 -8.16 -14.44
C PHE A 193 -0.72 -9.30 -15.45
N GLN A 194 -0.57 -9.00 -16.74
CA GLN A 194 -0.44 -10.04 -17.78
C GLN A 194 0.96 -10.68 -17.83
N ARG A 195 1.90 -10.24 -16.99
CA ARG A 195 3.23 -10.86 -16.92
C ARG A 195 3.13 -12.28 -16.37
N PRO A 196 3.98 -13.21 -16.89
CA PRO A 196 3.99 -14.59 -16.40
C PRO A 196 4.20 -14.66 -14.88
N GLY A 197 3.41 -15.48 -14.21
CA GLY A 197 3.50 -15.73 -12.75
C GLY A 197 2.79 -14.72 -11.86
N VAL A 198 2.41 -13.53 -12.36
CA VAL A 198 1.75 -12.51 -11.52
C VAL A 198 0.41 -13.01 -10.98
N GLU A 199 -0.44 -13.60 -11.81
CA GLU A 199 -1.73 -14.15 -11.37
C GLU A 199 -1.56 -15.15 -10.21
N ALA A 200 -0.64 -16.11 -10.35
CA ALA A 200 -0.39 -17.11 -9.31
C ALA A 200 0.12 -16.46 -8.01
N ALA A 201 0.99 -15.46 -8.12
CA ALA A 201 1.49 -14.71 -6.97
C ALA A 201 0.35 -13.99 -6.24
N GLN A 202 -0.59 -13.35 -6.98
CA GLN A 202 -1.73 -12.64 -6.38
C GLN A 202 -2.69 -13.61 -5.68
N LEU A 203 -2.97 -14.78 -6.27
CA LEU A 203 -3.80 -15.80 -5.63
C LEU A 203 -3.19 -16.28 -4.30
N ARG A 204 -1.85 -16.42 -4.21
CA ARG A 204 -1.18 -16.72 -2.94
C ARG A 204 -1.37 -15.61 -1.91
N LEU A 205 -1.26 -14.34 -2.30
CA LEU A 205 -1.48 -13.20 -1.41
C LEU A 205 -2.94 -13.08 -0.95
N PHE A 206 -3.91 -13.37 -1.81
CA PHE A 206 -5.32 -13.46 -1.39
C PHE A 206 -5.52 -14.56 -0.34
N ALA A 207 -4.92 -15.74 -0.54
CA ALA A 207 -4.99 -16.83 0.43
C ALA A 207 -4.32 -16.46 1.77
N ASP A 208 -3.21 -15.71 1.73
CA ASP A 208 -2.48 -15.28 2.93
C ASP A 208 -3.16 -14.09 3.65
N TYR A 209 -4.19 -13.47 3.08
CA TYR A 209 -4.74 -12.22 3.64
C TYR A 209 -5.23 -12.36 5.09
N THR A 210 -5.69 -13.55 5.49
CA THR A 210 -6.08 -13.83 6.89
C THR A 210 -4.95 -13.66 7.89
N SER A 211 -3.69 -13.78 7.47
CA SER A 211 -2.52 -13.51 8.31
C SER A 211 -2.47 -12.04 8.76
N ASN A 212 -2.98 -11.12 7.94
CA ASN A 212 -3.05 -9.70 8.25
C ASN A 212 -4.08 -9.42 9.34
N VAL A 213 -5.26 -10.03 9.24
CA VAL A 213 -6.32 -9.90 10.26
C VAL A 213 -5.83 -10.44 11.61
N ALA A 214 -5.17 -11.61 11.59
CA ALA A 214 -4.58 -12.19 12.79
C ALA A 214 -3.50 -11.29 13.44
N LEU A 215 -2.88 -10.40 12.66
CA LEU A 215 -1.86 -9.46 13.14
C LEU A 215 -2.46 -8.20 13.79
N TYR A 216 -3.70 -7.81 13.49
CA TYR A 216 -4.31 -6.56 13.94
C TYR A 216 -4.22 -6.31 15.46
N PRO A 217 -4.46 -7.29 16.36
CA PRO A 217 -4.34 -7.04 17.79
C PRO A 217 -2.93 -6.56 18.20
N ARG A 218 -1.87 -7.07 17.57
CA ARG A 218 -0.49 -6.64 17.81
C ARG A 218 -0.21 -5.25 17.23
N VAL A 219 -0.76 -4.96 16.05
CA VAL A 219 -0.66 -3.62 15.42
C VAL A 219 -1.34 -2.57 16.31
N GLN A 220 -2.53 -2.88 16.82
CA GLN A 220 -3.27 -2.00 17.71
C GLN A 220 -2.55 -1.80 19.06
N GLU A 221 -1.88 -2.85 19.59
CA GLU A 221 -1.01 -2.73 20.75
C GLU A 221 0.18 -1.79 20.47
N TYR A 222 0.86 -1.97 19.34
CA TYR A 222 1.93 -1.07 18.89
C TYR A 222 1.46 0.40 18.82
N PHE A 223 0.27 0.67 18.28
CA PHE A 223 -0.30 2.01 18.25
C PHE A 223 -0.49 2.58 19.66
N ARG A 224 -1.04 1.79 20.60
CA ARG A 224 -1.23 2.23 21.98
C ARG A 224 0.07 2.51 22.71
N GLU A 225 1.09 1.67 22.49
CA GLU A 225 2.36 1.79 23.20
C GLU A 225 3.23 2.94 22.67
N THR A 226 3.27 3.11 21.35
CA THR A 226 4.16 4.08 20.72
C THR A 226 3.53 5.46 20.55
N GLN A 227 2.21 5.53 20.42
CA GLN A 227 1.48 6.76 20.04
C GLN A 227 2.08 7.42 18.79
N VAL A 228 2.54 6.59 17.84
CA VAL A 228 3.14 7.06 16.60
C VAL A 228 2.21 8.04 15.89
N PRO A 229 2.71 9.21 15.44
CA PRO A 229 1.88 10.16 14.70
C PRO A 229 1.27 9.50 13.46
N LEU A 230 -0.06 9.64 13.29
CA LEU A 230 -0.77 9.03 12.18
C LEU A 230 -1.70 10.03 11.49
N LEU A 231 -1.61 10.05 10.15
CA LEU A 231 -2.55 10.72 9.26
C LEU A 231 -3.28 9.65 8.44
N ALA A 232 -4.60 9.61 8.52
CA ALA A 232 -5.45 8.83 7.61
C ALA A 232 -6.10 9.76 6.58
N VAL A 233 -5.84 9.52 5.29
CA VAL A 233 -6.54 10.17 4.18
C VAL A 233 -7.28 9.08 3.42
N TRP A 234 -8.60 9.15 3.38
CA TRP A 234 -9.42 8.00 3.02
C TRP A 234 -10.56 8.37 2.09
N GLY A 235 -10.79 7.57 1.07
CA GLY A 235 -11.98 7.67 0.25
C GLY A 235 -13.21 7.15 1.02
N ALA A 236 -14.15 8.04 1.28
CA ALA A 236 -15.35 7.70 2.06
C ALA A 236 -16.29 6.73 1.35
N ASN A 237 -16.16 6.63 0.01
CA ASN A 237 -16.97 5.77 -0.84
C ASN A 237 -16.23 4.48 -1.24
N ASP A 238 -15.14 4.15 -0.57
CA ASP A 238 -14.41 2.91 -0.81
C ASP A 238 -15.23 1.71 -0.34
N GLU A 239 -15.53 0.79 -1.27
CA GLU A 239 -16.24 -0.46 -1.00
C GLU A 239 -15.29 -1.66 -0.78
N ILE A 240 -13.99 -1.41 -0.68
CA ILE A 240 -12.98 -2.37 -0.28
C ILE A 240 -12.67 -2.18 1.21
N PHE A 241 -12.18 -0.98 1.56
CA PHE A 241 -11.94 -0.57 2.93
C PHE A 241 -12.78 0.66 3.26
N GLY A 242 -13.90 0.44 3.91
CA GLY A 242 -14.83 1.49 4.30
C GLY A 242 -14.26 2.51 5.29
N PRO A 243 -14.89 3.70 5.41
CA PRO A 243 -14.40 4.80 6.24
C PRO A 243 -14.38 4.50 7.74
N ASP A 244 -15.04 3.44 8.19
CA ASP A 244 -14.99 3.01 9.59
C ASP A 244 -13.62 2.46 9.96
N GLY A 245 -12.86 1.91 9.01
CA GLY A 245 -11.46 1.55 9.19
C GLY A 245 -10.58 2.76 9.53
N ALA A 246 -10.79 3.89 8.83
CA ALA A 246 -10.10 5.13 9.15
C ALA A 246 -10.48 5.67 10.54
N ARG A 247 -11.77 5.66 10.87
CA ARG A 247 -12.27 6.15 12.17
C ARG A 247 -11.75 5.32 13.34
N ALA A 248 -11.54 4.02 13.11
CA ALA A 248 -11.09 3.08 14.13
C ALA A 248 -9.68 3.40 14.65
N PHE A 249 -8.81 4.06 13.87
CA PHE A 249 -7.48 4.47 14.35
C PHE A 249 -7.53 5.29 15.63
N ARG A 250 -8.57 6.11 15.85
CA ARG A 250 -8.71 6.91 17.08
C ARG A 250 -8.94 6.10 18.35
N SER A 251 -9.30 4.84 18.23
CA SER A 251 -9.44 3.95 19.39
C SER A 251 -8.10 3.71 20.08
N ASP A 252 -7.00 3.66 19.31
CA ASP A 252 -5.65 3.36 19.81
C ASP A 252 -4.71 4.57 19.69
N LEU A 253 -5.00 5.49 18.75
CA LEU A 253 -4.29 6.74 18.50
C LEU A 253 -5.26 7.93 18.57
N PRO A 254 -5.57 8.45 19.78
CA PRO A 254 -6.55 9.52 19.96
C PRO A 254 -6.25 10.79 19.16
N GLU A 255 -4.94 11.07 18.92
CA GLU A 255 -4.47 12.24 18.18
C GLU A 255 -4.35 12.00 16.67
N ALA A 256 -4.81 10.84 16.16
CA ALA A 256 -4.80 10.56 14.73
C ALA A 256 -5.58 11.61 13.92
N GLU A 257 -4.93 12.18 12.92
CA GLU A 257 -5.58 13.07 11.94
C GLU A 257 -6.34 12.22 10.93
N ILE A 258 -7.65 12.44 10.78
CA ILE A 258 -8.48 11.66 9.87
C ILE A 258 -9.21 12.59 8.91
N HIS A 259 -8.98 12.40 7.62
CA HIS A 259 -9.65 13.13 6.53
C HIS A 259 -10.36 12.13 5.63
N LEU A 260 -11.69 12.23 5.58
CA LEU A 260 -12.53 11.46 4.69
C LEU A 260 -12.88 12.34 3.48
N LEU A 261 -12.52 11.87 2.29
CA LEU A 261 -12.75 12.59 1.03
C LEU A 261 -13.92 11.93 0.27
N ASP A 262 -14.62 12.70 -0.51
CA ASP A 262 -15.65 12.20 -1.43
C ASP A 262 -14.98 11.52 -2.63
N ALA A 263 -14.42 10.33 -2.40
CA ALA A 263 -13.57 9.58 -3.32
C ALA A 263 -13.69 8.08 -3.06
N GLY A 264 -13.22 7.27 -4.01
CA GLY A 264 -13.12 5.82 -3.89
C GLY A 264 -11.78 5.37 -3.32
N HIS A 265 -11.35 4.16 -3.72
CA HIS A 265 -10.15 3.50 -3.20
C HIS A 265 -8.83 4.21 -3.55
N PHE A 266 -8.72 4.81 -4.75
CA PHE A 266 -7.50 5.46 -5.24
C PHE A 266 -7.59 7.00 -5.13
N VAL A 267 -7.61 7.53 -3.91
CA VAL A 267 -7.77 8.98 -3.62
C VAL A 267 -6.72 9.84 -4.31
N LEU A 268 -5.49 9.32 -4.50
CA LEU A 268 -4.42 10.03 -5.23
C LEU A 268 -4.74 10.29 -6.70
N GLU A 269 -5.67 9.56 -7.30
CA GLU A 269 -6.03 9.73 -8.71
C GLU A 269 -7.12 10.79 -8.90
N SER A 270 -8.00 10.99 -7.91
CA SER A 270 -9.10 11.97 -7.99
C SER A 270 -8.84 13.27 -7.22
N ASP A 271 -8.09 13.22 -6.11
CA ASP A 271 -7.96 14.32 -5.14
C ASP A 271 -6.51 14.67 -4.81
N PHE A 272 -5.62 14.54 -5.77
CA PHE A 272 -4.16 14.64 -5.61
C PHE A 272 -3.72 15.88 -4.81
N ASP A 273 -4.15 17.06 -5.20
CA ASP A 273 -3.70 18.31 -4.57
C ASP A 273 -4.13 18.41 -3.11
N THR A 274 -5.34 17.93 -2.80
CA THR A 274 -5.88 17.87 -1.43
C THR A 274 -5.04 16.92 -0.57
N VAL A 275 -4.77 15.71 -1.08
CA VAL A 275 -3.95 14.70 -0.40
C VAL A 275 -2.53 15.23 -0.15
N VAL A 276 -1.89 15.80 -1.16
CA VAL A 276 -0.54 16.40 -1.03
C VAL A 276 -0.54 17.52 0.01
N GLY A 277 -1.59 18.33 0.06
CA GLY A 277 -1.75 19.38 1.07
C GLY A 277 -1.73 18.83 2.50
N TYR A 278 -2.53 17.78 2.77
CA TYR A 278 -2.55 17.12 4.08
C TYR A 278 -1.20 16.46 4.41
N LEU A 279 -0.62 15.73 3.46
CA LEU A 279 0.67 15.09 3.66
C LEU A 279 1.78 16.07 4.01
N ARG A 280 1.93 17.14 3.21
CA ARG A 280 2.98 18.13 3.44
C ARG A 280 2.79 18.87 4.78
N GLY A 281 1.54 19.14 5.16
CA GLY A 281 1.21 19.72 6.45
C GLY A 281 1.58 18.80 7.61
N PHE A 282 1.18 17.54 7.54
CA PHE A 282 1.45 16.51 8.56
C PHE A 282 2.95 16.22 8.67
N LEU A 283 3.61 15.82 7.59
CA LEU A 283 5.03 15.49 7.60
C LEU A 283 5.88 16.68 8.01
N GLY A 284 5.50 17.91 7.63
CA GLY A 284 6.23 19.13 8.03
C GLY A 284 6.15 19.45 9.51
N ARG A 285 5.12 18.97 10.23
CA ARG A 285 5.02 19.10 11.70
C ARG A 285 5.71 17.94 12.43
N THR A 286 5.76 16.77 11.81
CA THR A 286 6.21 15.54 12.47
C THR A 286 7.69 15.24 12.25
N LEU A 287 8.23 15.59 11.08
CA LEU A 287 9.61 15.30 10.68
C LEU A 287 10.50 16.57 10.66
N ALA A 288 10.09 17.65 11.32
CA ALA A 288 10.82 18.92 11.34
C ALA A 288 12.03 18.91 12.28
#